data_476becc41e4331fca5f539168bb69680
#
_entry.id   476becc41e4331fca5f539168bb69680
#
_cell.length_a   1.000
_cell.length_b   1.000
_cell.length_c   1.000
_cell.angle_alpha   90.00
_cell.angle_beta   90.00
_cell.angle_gamma   90.00
#
_symmetry.space_group_name_H-M   'P 1'
#
loop_
_entity.id
_entity.type
_entity.pdbx_description
1 polymer ?
#
loop_
_entity_poly.entity_id
_entity_poly.type
_entity_poly.pdbx_seq_one_letter_code
_entity_poly.pdbx_strand_id
1 'polypeptide(L)'
;FDGVAAHAGAEPHLGRSALDAAELMNVGCNYLREHMIDAARIHYAYSDPGGTAPNVVQSHAVIKYEVRAPKVSQVQELFTRVVDVARGAALMTGTKMQYEITMAFSDYMANRTLGAVADACMRELGAPEWTEDDYRLASEFLHTYPRTTMVGIREKLGAYFEPEELDAALERPLDSVIHPFDPKETGYHYG
;
A
#
# COMPACT_ATOMS: atom_id res chain seq x y z
N PHE A 1 -2.84 21.63 -1.03
CA PHE A 1 -3.90 22.61 -1.20
C PHE A 1 -3.50 23.91 -0.48
N ASP A 2 -3.83 25.03 -1.12
CA ASP A 2 -3.57 26.36 -0.59
C ASP A 2 -4.88 27.18 -0.61
N GLY A 3 -5.24 27.72 0.54
CA GLY A 3 -6.46 28.47 0.79
C GLY A 3 -6.20 29.84 1.40
N VAL A 4 -7.13 30.33 2.23
CA VAL A 4 -7.05 31.63 2.91
C VAL A 4 -7.37 31.43 4.39
N ALA A 5 -6.45 31.80 5.26
CA ALA A 5 -6.68 31.78 6.71
C ALA A 5 -7.73 32.82 7.14
N ALA A 6 -8.51 32.45 8.14
CA ALA A 6 -9.44 33.36 8.81
C ALA A 6 -9.70 32.85 10.24
N HIS A 7 -10.26 33.73 11.08
CA HIS A 7 -10.75 33.31 12.39
C HIS A 7 -12.10 32.62 12.22
N ALA A 8 -12.12 31.28 12.47
CA ALA A 8 -13.30 30.47 12.18
C ALA A 8 -14.56 30.86 12.97
N GLY A 9 -14.42 31.48 14.14
CA GLY A 9 -15.55 31.92 14.95
C GLY A 9 -15.99 33.37 14.68
N ALA A 10 -15.09 34.21 14.19
CA ALA A 10 -15.39 35.65 14.01
C ALA A 10 -15.70 35.99 12.54
N GLU A 11 -14.87 35.53 11.61
CA GLU A 11 -14.95 35.93 10.19
C GLU A 11 -14.73 34.71 9.26
N PRO A 12 -15.44 33.56 9.44
CA PRO A 12 -15.23 32.36 8.66
C PRO A 12 -15.46 32.57 7.16
N HIS A 13 -16.31 33.49 6.79
CA HIS A 13 -16.65 33.82 5.40
C HIS A 13 -15.48 34.38 4.58
N LEU A 14 -14.45 34.90 5.25
CA LEU A 14 -13.23 35.40 4.60
C LEU A 14 -12.23 34.23 4.33
N GLY A 15 -12.40 33.12 5.00
CA GLY A 15 -11.52 31.93 4.86
C GLY A 15 -11.83 31.05 3.65
N ARG A 16 -10.83 30.26 3.26
CA ARG A 16 -10.94 29.15 2.31
C ARG A 16 -10.09 28.03 2.85
N SER A 17 -10.74 26.98 3.33
CA SER A 17 -10.03 25.90 4.04
C SER A 17 -9.34 24.93 3.09
N ALA A 18 -8.02 24.86 3.19
CA ALA A 18 -7.23 23.86 2.51
C ALA A 18 -7.43 22.44 3.10
N LEU A 19 -7.75 22.37 4.40
CA LEU A 19 -8.08 21.10 5.05
C LEU A 19 -9.40 20.54 4.52
N ASP A 20 -10.44 21.37 4.37
CA ASP A 20 -11.72 20.92 3.79
C ASP A 20 -11.53 20.42 2.35
N ALA A 21 -10.64 21.04 1.56
CA ALA A 21 -10.29 20.55 0.23
C ALA A 21 -9.67 19.17 0.30
N ALA A 22 -8.74 18.93 1.23
CA ALA A 22 -8.11 17.64 1.41
C ALA A 22 -9.11 16.56 1.87
N GLU A 23 -10.04 16.92 2.77
CA GLU A 23 -11.12 16.02 3.21
C GLU A 23 -12.08 15.67 2.09
N LEU A 24 -12.52 16.64 1.29
CA LEU A 24 -13.35 16.40 0.12
C LEU A 24 -12.65 15.53 -0.93
N MET A 25 -11.35 15.72 -1.13
CA MET A 25 -10.55 14.82 -1.97
C MET A 25 -10.58 13.39 -1.45
N ASN A 26 -10.42 13.19 -0.13
CA ASN A 26 -10.48 11.86 0.48
C ASN A 26 -11.86 11.21 0.27
N VAL A 27 -12.94 11.95 0.45
CA VAL A 27 -14.31 11.49 0.18
C VAL A 27 -14.47 11.10 -1.28
N GLY A 28 -14.05 11.95 -2.21
CA GLY A 28 -14.12 11.67 -3.65
C GLY A 28 -13.32 10.44 -4.05
N CYS A 29 -12.10 10.27 -3.51
CA CYS A 29 -11.29 9.07 -3.74
C CYS A 29 -11.89 7.82 -3.12
N ASN A 30 -12.61 7.93 -1.99
CA ASN A 30 -13.33 6.80 -1.41
C ASN A 30 -14.46 6.30 -2.34
N TYR A 31 -15.22 7.21 -2.96
CA TYR A 31 -16.20 6.82 -3.98
C TYR A 31 -15.55 6.28 -5.26
N LEU A 32 -14.39 6.82 -5.64
CA LEU A 32 -13.62 6.32 -6.79
C LEU A 32 -13.22 4.84 -6.63
N ARG A 33 -13.05 4.34 -5.40
CA ARG A 33 -12.68 2.95 -5.14
C ARG A 33 -13.70 1.93 -5.64
N GLU A 34 -14.97 2.29 -5.76
CA GLU A 34 -16.00 1.41 -6.35
C GLU A 34 -15.90 1.31 -7.88
N HIS A 35 -15.11 2.18 -8.51
CA HIS A 35 -15.01 2.33 -9.96
C HIS A 35 -13.58 2.13 -10.46
N MET A 36 -12.79 1.35 -9.77
CA MET A 36 -11.45 0.90 -10.18
C MET A 36 -11.38 -0.63 -10.17
N ILE A 37 -10.36 -1.21 -10.80
CA ILE A 37 -10.17 -2.66 -10.80
C ILE A 37 -9.85 -3.17 -9.38
N ASP A 38 -10.28 -4.39 -9.06
CA ASP A 38 -10.10 -4.99 -7.72
C ASP A 38 -8.65 -5.08 -7.28
N ALA A 39 -7.73 -5.23 -8.23
CA ALA A 39 -6.30 -5.30 -7.98
C ALA A 39 -5.64 -3.92 -7.72
N ALA A 40 -6.33 -2.81 -8.00
CA ALA A 40 -5.81 -1.48 -7.72
C ALA A 40 -6.00 -1.08 -6.25
N ARG A 41 -5.15 -0.15 -5.77
CA ARG A 41 -5.27 0.42 -4.43
C ARG A 41 -4.99 1.91 -4.46
N ILE A 42 -5.68 2.63 -3.59
CA ILE A 42 -5.43 4.04 -3.30
C ILE A 42 -5.27 4.16 -1.78
N HIS A 43 -4.14 4.70 -1.35
CA HIS A 43 -3.87 5.00 0.04
C HIS A 43 -3.57 6.47 0.20
N TYR A 44 -3.82 7.03 1.39
CA TYR A 44 -3.45 8.40 1.69
C TYR A 44 -3.07 8.59 3.15
N ALA A 45 -2.28 9.62 3.40
CA ALA A 45 -1.96 10.09 4.73
C ALA A 45 -1.72 11.61 4.70
N TYR A 46 -2.13 12.30 5.76
CA TYR A 46 -1.77 13.71 5.92
C TYR A 46 -0.29 13.85 6.27
N SER A 47 0.40 14.73 5.54
CA SER A 47 1.74 15.20 5.92
C SER A 47 1.65 16.47 6.74
N ASP A 48 0.70 17.34 6.40
CA ASP A 48 0.40 18.58 7.12
C ASP A 48 -1.10 18.85 7.01
N PRO A 49 -1.86 18.82 8.13
CA PRO A 49 -3.28 19.15 8.13
C PRO A 49 -3.56 20.68 8.19
N GLY A 50 -2.50 21.51 8.18
CA GLY A 50 -2.64 22.98 8.28
C GLY A 50 -2.69 23.52 9.71
N GLY A 51 -2.19 22.73 10.67
CA GLY A 51 -2.15 23.10 12.09
C GLY A 51 -3.18 22.36 12.94
N THR A 52 -3.20 22.67 14.24
CA THR A 52 -4.00 21.96 15.26
C THR A 52 -5.06 22.84 15.95
N ALA A 53 -5.12 24.12 15.59
CA ALA A 53 -6.06 25.07 16.19
C ALA A 53 -7.44 25.01 15.49
N PRO A 54 -8.51 24.54 16.14
CA PRO A 54 -9.82 24.35 15.51
C PRO A 54 -10.54 25.67 15.19
N ASN A 55 -10.08 26.79 15.77
CA ASN A 55 -10.64 28.12 15.57
C ASN A 55 -9.93 28.91 14.44
N VAL A 56 -9.09 28.26 13.66
CA VAL A 56 -8.41 28.83 12.51
C VAL A 56 -8.82 28.08 11.26
N VAL A 57 -9.23 28.80 10.20
CA VAL A 57 -9.42 28.22 8.86
C VAL A 57 -8.03 27.94 8.29
N GLN A 58 -7.75 26.69 7.98
CA GLN A 58 -6.42 26.24 7.54
C GLN A 58 -6.14 26.75 6.12
N SER A 59 -5.10 27.57 5.97
CA SER A 59 -4.69 28.12 4.68
C SER A 59 -3.78 27.22 3.86
N HIS A 60 -3.30 26.12 4.45
CA HIS A 60 -2.41 25.16 3.79
C HIS A 60 -2.71 23.76 4.30
N ALA A 61 -2.69 22.76 3.42
CA ALA A 61 -2.73 21.36 3.80
C ALA A 61 -1.97 20.52 2.78
N VAL A 62 -1.22 19.52 3.27
CA VAL A 62 -0.49 18.56 2.45
C VAL A 62 -0.96 17.15 2.74
N ILE A 63 -1.39 16.45 1.70
CA ILE A 63 -1.80 15.07 1.78
C ILE A 63 -0.99 14.26 0.77
N LYS A 64 -0.46 13.12 1.20
CA LYS A 64 0.22 12.16 0.34
C LYS A 64 -0.76 11.11 -0.12
N TYR A 65 -0.70 10.81 -1.41
CA TYR A 65 -1.46 9.74 -2.03
C TYR A 65 -0.51 8.73 -2.64
N GLU A 66 -0.86 7.46 -2.50
CA GLU A 66 -0.23 6.34 -3.19
C GLU A 66 -1.28 5.66 -4.05
N VAL A 67 -0.98 5.53 -5.35
CA VAL A 67 -1.85 4.87 -6.33
C VAL A 67 -1.10 3.66 -6.87
N ARG A 68 -1.71 2.48 -6.74
CA ARG A 68 -1.11 1.20 -7.09
C ARG A 68 -2.02 0.40 -8.01
N ALA A 69 -1.44 -0.25 -9.00
CA ALA A 69 -2.11 -1.23 -9.85
C ALA A 69 -1.09 -2.20 -10.45
N PRO A 70 -1.51 -3.38 -10.98
CA PRO A 70 -0.61 -4.36 -11.56
C PRO A 70 0.20 -3.89 -12.77
N LYS A 71 -0.29 -2.88 -13.50
CA LYS A 71 0.36 -2.35 -14.71
C LYS A 71 0.48 -0.84 -14.66
N VAL A 72 1.59 -0.30 -15.18
CA VAL A 72 1.83 1.15 -15.29
C VAL A 72 0.68 1.88 -15.97
N SER A 73 0.14 1.35 -17.07
CA SER A 73 -0.99 1.98 -17.78
C SER A 73 -2.23 2.14 -16.90
N GLN A 74 -2.50 1.18 -16.02
CA GLN A 74 -3.61 1.24 -15.06
C GLN A 74 -3.35 2.27 -13.94
N VAL A 75 -2.08 2.37 -13.49
CA VAL A 75 -1.68 3.41 -12.54
C VAL A 75 -1.87 4.79 -13.14
N GLN A 76 -1.44 5.01 -14.39
CA GLN A 76 -1.57 6.30 -15.09
C GLN A 76 -3.03 6.73 -15.28
N GLU A 77 -3.91 5.79 -15.65
CA GLU A 77 -5.34 6.05 -15.75
C GLU A 77 -5.92 6.45 -14.39
N LEU A 78 -5.70 5.63 -13.37
CA LEU A 78 -6.23 5.86 -12.03
C LEU A 78 -5.68 7.15 -11.40
N PHE A 79 -4.38 7.42 -11.59
CA PHE A 79 -3.74 8.66 -11.13
C PHE A 79 -4.40 9.91 -11.74
N THR A 80 -4.72 9.89 -13.03
CA THR A 80 -5.42 10.99 -13.68
C THR A 80 -6.76 11.26 -13.00
N ARG A 81 -7.52 10.21 -12.70
CA ARG A 81 -8.82 10.33 -12.00
C ARG A 81 -8.66 10.86 -10.57
N VAL A 82 -7.61 10.45 -9.84
CA VAL A 82 -7.30 10.98 -8.50
C VAL A 82 -6.96 12.48 -8.57
N VAL A 83 -6.20 12.90 -9.57
CA VAL A 83 -5.89 14.33 -9.79
C VAL A 83 -7.16 15.13 -10.13
N ASP A 84 -8.09 14.55 -10.90
CA ASP A 84 -9.36 15.21 -11.22
C ASP A 84 -10.26 15.35 -9.98
N VAL A 85 -10.27 14.35 -9.08
CA VAL A 85 -10.92 14.49 -7.77
C VAL A 85 -10.32 15.63 -6.97
N ALA A 86 -8.99 15.75 -6.94
CA ALA A 86 -8.31 16.86 -6.25
C ALA A 86 -8.66 18.24 -6.83
N ARG A 87 -8.74 18.33 -8.16
CA ARG A 87 -9.19 19.56 -8.85
C ARG A 87 -10.62 19.92 -8.48
N GLY A 88 -11.52 18.91 -8.45
CA GLY A 88 -12.91 19.10 -8.02
C GLY A 88 -13.00 19.58 -6.57
N ALA A 89 -12.23 19.01 -5.67
CA ALA A 89 -12.17 19.43 -4.27
C ALA A 89 -11.69 20.88 -4.11
N ALA A 90 -10.66 21.27 -4.84
CA ALA A 90 -10.17 22.65 -4.85
C ALA A 90 -11.23 23.65 -5.38
N LEU A 91 -11.93 23.26 -6.45
CA LEU A 91 -13.01 24.08 -7.00
C LEU A 91 -14.17 24.27 -6.01
N MET A 92 -14.59 23.20 -5.33
CA MET A 92 -15.67 23.24 -4.33
C MET A 92 -15.34 24.14 -3.14
N THR A 93 -14.08 24.19 -2.73
CA THR A 93 -13.64 24.96 -1.54
C THR A 93 -13.09 26.36 -1.88
N GLY A 94 -12.93 26.68 -3.16
CA GLY A 94 -12.31 27.94 -3.59
C GLY A 94 -10.82 28.02 -3.26
N THR A 95 -10.15 26.86 -3.14
CA THR A 95 -8.71 26.75 -2.87
C THR A 95 -7.92 26.51 -4.16
N LYS A 96 -6.58 26.50 -4.07
CA LYS A 96 -5.69 26.11 -5.16
C LYS A 96 -5.12 24.73 -4.86
N MET A 97 -5.01 23.89 -5.90
CA MET A 97 -4.37 22.58 -5.82
C MET A 97 -3.12 22.56 -6.70
N GLN A 98 -2.06 22.01 -6.14
CA GLN A 98 -0.86 21.61 -6.87
C GLN A 98 -0.44 20.21 -6.38
N TYR A 99 0.30 19.49 -7.19
CA TYR A 99 0.83 18.19 -6.81
C TYR A 99 2.27 18.01 -7.32
N GLU A 100 2.99 17.14 -6.65
CA GLU A 100 4.32 16.68 -7.02
C GLU A 100 4.33 15.16 -7.00
N ILE A 101 4.96 14.55 -8.01
CA ILE A 101 5.23 13.11 -8.02
C ILE A 101 6.60 12.89 -7.37
N THR A 102 6.59 12.41 -6.13
CA THR A 102 7.83 12.17 -5.37
C THR A 102 8.46 10.83 -5.69
N MET A 103 7.68 9.87 -6.20
CA MET A 103 8.14 8.52 -6.51
C MET A 103 7.23 7.86 -7.54
N ALA A 104 7.83 7.11 -8.47
CA ALA A 104 7.10 6.28 -9.42
C ALA A 104 7.92 5.03 -9.76
N PHE A 105 7.23 3.89 -9.84
CA PHE A 105 7.82 2.61 -10.21
C PHE A 105 7.07 2.02 -11.40
N SER A 106 7.81 1.30 -12.24
CA SER A 106 7.23 0.44 -13.28
C SER A 106 6.97 -0.95 -12.74
N ASP A 107 6.25 -1.74 -13.52
CA ASP A 107 6.01 -3.16 -13.27
C ASP A 107 7.35 -3.90 -13.08
N TYR A 108 7.38 -4.80 -12.12
CA TYR A 108 8.52 -5.69 -11.94
C TYR A 108 8.60 -6.66 -13.13
N MET A 109 9.77 -6.69 -13.77
CA MET A 109 10.08 -7.66 -14.82
C MET A 109 10.97 -8.76 -14.26
N ALA A 110 10.40 -9.95 -14.03
CA ALA A 110 11.15 -11.09 -13.54
C ALA A 110 12.26 -11.50 -14.54
N ASN A 111 13.51 -11.57 -14.07
CA ASN A 111 14.62 -12.07 -14.86
C ASN A 111 14.79 -13.57 -14.58
N ARG A 112 14.27 -14.41 -15.47
CA ARG A 112 14.31 -15.87 -15.34
C ARG A 112 15.72 -16.44 -15.27
N THR A 113 16.66 -15.83 -16.00
CA THR A 113 18.06 -16.27 -15.97
C THR A 113 18.68 -16.02 -14.60
N LEU A 114 18.49 -14.83 -14.03
CA LEU A 114 18.95 -14.54 -12.66
C LEU A 114 18.22 -15.39 -11.63
N GLY A 115 16.92 -15.65 -11.81
CA GLY A 115 16.16 -16.56 -10.95
C GLY A 115 16.75 -17.98 -10.94
N ALA A 116 17.06 -18.52 -12.10
CA ALA A 116 17.69 -19.85 -12.21
C ALA A 116 19.11 -19.89 -11.58
N VAL A 117 19.90 -18.84 -11.75
CA VAL A 117 21.22 -18.74 -11.10
C VAL A 117 21.07 -18.64 -9.58
N ALA A 118 20.13 -17.82 -9.10
CA ALA A 118 19.86 -17.71 -7.66
C ALA A 118 19.40 -19.04 -7.06
N ASP A 119 18.50 -19.77 -7.73
CA ASP A 119 18.07 -21.09 -7.31
C ASP A 119 19.25 -22.08 -7.24
N ALA A 120 20.11 -22.11 -8.27
CA ALA A 120 21.30 -22.95 -8.27
C ALA A 120 22.26 -22.62 -7.10
N CYS A 121 22.50 -21.34 -6.84
CA CYS A 121 23.32 -20.91 -5.70
C CYS A 121 22.68 -21.29 -4.35
N MET A 122 21.37 -21.12 -4.19
CA MET A 122 20.67 -21.52 -2.97
C MET A 122 20.78 -23.04 -2.75
N ARG A 123 20.67 -23.85 -3.81
CA ARG A 123 20.85 -25.30 -3.71
C ARG A 123 22.27 -25.72 -3.37
N GLU A 124 23.26 -24.99 -3.88
CA GLU A 124 24.67 -25.24 -3.53
C GLU A 124 24.98 -24.91 -2.06
N LEU A 125 24.44 -23.79 -1.57
CA LEU A 125 24.62 -23.35 -0.18
C LEU A 125 23.76 -24.14 0.81
N GLY A 126 22.60 -24.64 0.38
CA GLY A 126 21.59 -25.24 1.23
C GLY A 126 20.75 -24.23 1.98
N ALA A 127 19.73 -24.71 2.66
CA ALA A 127 18.93 -23.89 3.58
C ALA A 127 19.72 -23.62 4.87
N PRO A 128 19.44 -22.52 5.59
CA PRO A 128 20.03 -22.27 6.89
C PRO A 128 19.76 -23.39 7.89
N GLU A 129 20.71 -23.66 8.76
CA GLU A 129 20.50 -24.54 9.92
C GLU A 129 19.84 -23.73 11.03
N TRP A 130 18.55 -24.00 11.27
CA TRP A 130 17.78 -23.35 12.31
C TRP A 130 17.94 -24.07 13.65
N THR A 131 18.12 -23.30 14.72
CA THR A 131 18.13 -23.81 16.09
C THR A 131 16.71 -23.90 16.66
N GLU A 132 16.53 -24.63 17.77
CA GLU A 132 15.24 -24.67 18.47
C GLU A 132 14.81 -23.28 19.00
N ASP A 133 15.76 -22.42 19.30
CA ASP A 133 15.48 -21.02 19.68
C ASP A 133 14.92 -20.22 18.50
N ASP A 134 15.41 -20.44 17.27
CA ASP A 134 14.88 -19.81 16.06
C ASP A 134 13.44 -20.27 15.79
N TYR A 135 13.18 -21.59 15.89
CA TYR A 135 11.81 -22.10 15.74
C TYR A 135 10.87 -21.57 16.81
N ARG A 136 11.32 -21.49 18.07
CA ARG A 136 10.53 -20.91 19.15
C ARG A 136 10.17 -19.45 18.86
N LEU A 137 11.16 -18.64 18.47
CA LEU A 137 10.96 -17.23 18.13
C LEU A 137 10.00 -17.07 16.94
N ALA A 138 10.17 -17.87 15.89
CA ALA A 138 9.28 -17.85 14.73
C ALA A 138 7.84 -18.22 15.10
N SER A 139 7.64 -19.22 15.95
CA SER A 139 6.34 -19.60 16.50
C SER A 139 5.71 -18.46 17.33
N GLU A 140 6.49 -17.79 18.18
CA GLU A 140 6.03 -16.63 18.94
C GLU A 140 5.53 -15.52 18.00
N PHE A 141 6.22 -15.25 16.90
CA PHE A 141 5.73 -14.31 15.88
C PHE A 141 4.43 -14.76 15.25
N LEU A 142 4.31 -16.03 14.85
CA LEU A 142 3.05 -16.55 14.29
C LEU A 142 1.86 -16.38 15.25
N HIS A 143 2.06 -16.59 16.54
CA HIS A 143 1.00 -16.43 17.53
C HIS A 143 0.56 -14.97 17.74
N THR A 144 1.33 -13.99 17.27
CA THR A 144 0.90 -12.57 17.30
C THR A 144 -0.15 -12.25 16.22
N TYR A 145 -0.28 -13.10 15.19
CA TYR A 145 -1.22 -12.85 14.11
C TYR A 145 -2.66 -13.13 14.52
N PRO A 146 -3.62 -12.25 14.18
CA PRO A 146 -5.03 -12.54 14.33
C PRO A 146 -5.43 -13.80 13.56
N ARG A 147 -6.46 -14.51 14.06
CA ARG A 147 -6.99 -15.72 13.39
C ARG A 147 -7.34 -15.49 11.92
N THR A 148 -7.88 -14.31 11.59
CA THR A 148 -8.19 -13.94 10.19
C THR A 148 -6.96 -13.86 9.31
N THR A 149 -5.84 -13.39 9.83
CA THR A 149 -4.56 -13.36 9.10
C THR A 149 -4.06 -14.77 8.86
N MET A 150 -4.17 -15.67 9.85
CA MET A 150 -3.77 -17.09 9.70
C MET A 150 -4.62 -17.81 8.65
N VAL A 151 -5.92 -17.51 8.54
CA VAL A 151 -6.78 -18.05 7.47
C VAL A 151 -6.25 -17.60 6.10
N GLY A 152 -5.96 -16.31 5.92
CA GLY A 152 -5.40 -15.79 4.66
C GLY A 152 -4.02 -16.34 4.32
N ILE A 153 -3.17 -16.62 5.32
CA ILE A 153 -1.87 -17.30 5.13
C ILE A 153 -2.11 -18.73 4.64
N ARG A 154 -3.01 -19.48 5.29
CA ARG A 154 -3.38 -20.83 4.87
C ARG A 154 -3.92 -20.88 3.44
N GLU A 155 -4.79 -20.00 3.07
CA GLU A 155 -5.35 -19.90 1.70
C GLU A 155 -4.24 -19.66 0.66
N LYS A 156 -3.32 -18.75 0.95
CA LYS A 156 -2.19 -18.45 0.06
C LYS A 156 -1.21 -19.62 -0.07
N LEU A 157 -0.82 -20.22 1.04
CA LEU A 157 0.12 -21.33 1.05
C LEU A 157 -0.52 -22.62 0.52
N GLY A 158 -1.84 -22.81 0.65
CA GLY A 158 -2.56 -23.96 0.11
C GLY A 158 -2.54 -24.06 -1.42
N ALA A 159 -2.09 -23.01 -2.13
CA ALA A 159 -1.81 -23.07 -3.57
C ALA A 159 -0.48 -23.79 -3.88
N TYR A 160 0.41 -23.97 -2.90
CA TYR A 160 1.77 -24.50 -3.07
C TYR A 160 2.04 -25.77 -2.28
N PHE A 161 1.25 -26.06 -1.25
CA PHE A 161 1.43 -27.17 -0.33
C PHE A 161 0.17 -28.04 -0.24
N GLU A 162 0.36 -29.36 -0.15
CA GLU A 162 -0.73 -30.24 0.25
C GLU A 162 -1.16 -29.97 1.71
N PRO A 163 -2.40 -30.27 2.11
CA PRO A 163 -2.92 -29.90 3.44
C PRO A 163 -2.07 -30.39 4.61
N GLU A 164 -1.52 -31.60 4.53
CA GLU A 164 -0.67 -32.18 5.57
C GLU A 164 0.70 -31.48 5.65
N GLU A 165 1.28 -31.13 4.50
CA GLU A 165 2.52 -30.38 4.42
C GLU A 165 2.33 -28.95 4.93
N LEU A 166 1.18 -28.33 4.63
CA LEU A 166 0.83 -27.01 5.11
C LEU A 166 0.70 -26.96 6.63
N ASP A 167 0.09 -27.96 7.24
CA ASP A 167 -0.02 -28.04 8.70
C ASP A 167 1.36 -28.16 9.35
N ALA A 168 2.23 -29.03 8.81
CA ALA A 168 3.61 -29.16 9.27
C ALA A 168 4.42 -27.87 9.11
N ALA A 169 4.26 -27.15 7.96
CA ALA A 169 4.93 -25.89 7.71
C ALA A 169 4.46 -24.78 8.68
N LEU A 170 3.21 -24.78 9.12
CA LEU A 170 2.69 -23.83 10.08
C LEU A 170 3.07 -24.16 11.53
N GLU A 171 3.35 -25.42 11.85
CA GLU A 171 3.90 -25.83 13.14
C GLU A 171 5.39 -25.49 13.27
N ARG A 172 6.14 -25.60 12.17
CA ARG A 172 7.57 -25.24 12.09
C ARG A 172 7.78 -24.21 10.97
N PRO A 173 7.56 -22.93 11.24
CA PRO A 173 7.46 -21.88 10.21
C PRO A 173 8.78 -21.47 9.55
N LEU A 174 9.91 -22.08 9.90
CA LEU A 174 11.20 -21.88 9.25
C LEU A 174 11.51 -23.09 8.37
N ASP A 175 11.65 -22.86 7.08
CA ASP A 175 11.91 -23.92 6.14
C ASP A 175 13.39 -24.32 6.14
N SER A 176 13.64 -25.61 6.11
CA SER A 176 14.97 -26.23 6.01
C SER A 176 15.25 -26.83 4.61
N VAL A 177 14.36 -26.58 3.65
CA VAL A 177 14.45 -27.11 2.29
C VAL A 177 14.38 -25.98 1.27
N ILE A 178 15.17 -26.07 0.21
CA ILE A 178 15.05 -25.19 -0.97
C ILE A 178 14.00 -25.80 -1.89
N HIS A 179 12.83 -25.16 -1.97
CA HIS A 179 11.74 -25.60 -2.84
C HIS A 179 12.10 -25.48 -4.33
N PRO A 180 11.46 -26.27 -5.20
CA PRO A 180 11.69 -26.20 -6.64
C PRO A 180 11.39 -24.78 -7.19
N PHE A 181 12.31 -24.24 -7.97
CA PHE A 181 12.10 -22.99 -8.69
C PHE A 181 11.13 -23.22 -9.87
N ASP A 182 9.98 -22.54 -9.88
CA ASP A 182 9.11 -22.50 -11.06
C ASP A 182 9.35 -21.22 -11.86
N PRO A 183 9.96 -21.31 -13.07
CA PRO A 183 10.20 -20.15 -13.91
C PRO A 183 8.92 -19.51 -14.48
N LYS A 184 7.75 -20.13 -14.30
CA LYS A 184 6.46 -19.59 -14.73
C LYS A 184 5.82 -18.75 -13.64
N GLU A 185 6.12 -18.98 -12.39
CA GLU A 185 5.68 -18.16 -11.28
C GLU A 185 6.54 -16.90 -11.18
N THR A 186 6.09 -15.87 -11.85
CA THR A 186 6.57 -14.52 -11.57
C THR A 186 5.67 -13.96 -10.48
N GLY A 187 6.15 -13.96 -9.24
CA GLY A 187 5.39 -13.40 -8.13
C GLY A 187 4.97 -11.96 -8.44
N TYR A 188 3.69 -11.67 -8.29
CA TYR A 188 3.19 -10.29 -8.33
C TYR A 188 3.63 -9.59 -7.05
N HIS A 189 4.70 -8.87 -7.11
CA HIS A 189 5.05 -7.93 -6.06
C HIS A 189 4.39 -6.59 -6.41
N TYR A 190 3.37 -6.23 -5.64
CA TYR A 190 2.85 -4.88 -5.66
C TYR A 190 3.97 -3.95 -5.18
N GLY A 191 4.58 -3.22 -6.09
CA GLY A 191 5.51 -2.15 -5.77
C GLY A 191 4.82 -1.00 -5.07
#